data_22b1f71973f7d72c970c2f3f3864705e
#
_entry.id   22b1f71973f7d72c970c2f3f3864705e
#
_cell.length_a   1.000
_cell.length_b   1.000
_cell.length_c   1.000
_cell.angle_alpha   90.00
_cell.angle_beta   90.00
_cell.angle_gamma   90.00
#
_symmetry.space_group_name_H-M   'P 1'
#
loop_
_entity.id
_entity.type
_entity.pdbx_description
1 polymer ?
#
loop_
_entity_poly.entity_id
_entity_poly.type
_entity_poly.pdbx_seq_one_letter_code
_entity_poly.pdbx_strand_id
1 'polypeptide(L)'
;MLDLLGRRWALRLVWELRRDAVSFSDLRKRTEISPSVLSARLAELSSAGIVERERSRRYRLTGRGRELARMLYEFNRWAEAAGVSSEGELA
;
A
#
# COMPACT_ATOMS: atom_id res chain seq x y z
N MET A 1 13.63 6.89 -1.41
CA MET A 1 12.22 6.55 -1.69
C MET A 1 12.07 5.30 -2.55
N LEU A 2 12.84 5.19 -3.63
CA LEU A 2 12.74 3.99 -4.48
C LEU A 2 13.10 2.71 -3.74
N ASP A 3 14.06 2.77 -2.83
CA ASP A 3 14.42 1.60 -2.03
C ASP A 3 13.23 1.10 -1.19
N LEU A 4 12.49 2.03 -0.59
CA LEU A 4 11.30 1.68 0.19
C LEU A 4 10.21 1.09 -0.70
N LEU A 5 9.91 1.75 -1.83
CA LEU A 5 8.85 1.29 -2.72
C LEU A 5 9.21 -0.02 -3.41
N GLY A 6 10.51 -0.33 -3.51
CA GLY A 6 10.98 -1.60 -4.04
C GLY A 6 10.93 -2.74 -3.03
N ARG A 7 10.67 -2.44 -1.76
CA ARG A 7 10.54 -3.51 -0.77
C ARG A 7 9.27 -4.29 -0.98
N ARG A 8 9.38 -5.58 -0.72
CA ARG A 8 8.24 -6.47 -0.88
C ARG A 8 7.05 -5.97 -0.05
N TRP A 9 5.90 -5.94 -0.67
CA TRP A 9 4.62 -5.57 -0.05
C TRP A 9 4.36 -4.07 0.12
N ALA A 10 5.35 -3.19 -0.05
CA ALA A 10 5.15 -1.77 0.17
C ALA A 10 4.05 -1.18 -0.73
N LEU A 11 4.15 -1.38 -2.04
CA LEU A 11 3.15 -0.89 -2.98
C LEU A 11 1.81 -1.59 -2.84
N ARG A 12 1.82 -2.86 -2.44
CA ARG A 12 0.58 -3.58 -2.19
C ARG A 12 -0.20 -2.95 -1.02
N LEU A 13 0.49 -2.53 0.02
CA LEU A 13 -0.16 -1.88 1.16
C LEU A 13 -0.74 -0.52 0.77
N VAL A 14 -0.01 0.26 -0.02
CA VAL A 14 -0.54 1.53 -0.55
C VAL A 14 -1.81 1.27 -1.33
N TRP A 15 -1.81 0.24 -2.16
CA TRP A 15 -2.97 -0.14 -2.96
C TRP A 15 -4.17 -0.52 -2.08
N GLU A 16 -3.92 -1.32 -1.04
CA GLU A 16 -5.00 -1.73 -0.13
C GLU A 16 -5.61 -0.56 0.64
N LEU A 17 -4.84 0.50 0.85
CA LEU A 17 -5.29 1.68 1.59
C LEU A 17 -5.84 2.79 0.68
N ARG A 18 -5.94 2.57 -0.61
CA ARG A 18 -6.29 3.63 -1.57
C ARG A 18 -7.70 4.19 -1.39
N ARG A 19 -8.62 3.42 -0.86
CA ARG A 19 -10.01 3.84 -0.72
C ARG A 19 -10.37 4.29 0.69
N ASP A 20 -9.98 3.51 1.67
CA ASP A 20 -10.40 3.70 3.06
C ASP A 20 -9.29 3.42 4.04
N ALA A 21 -9.45 3.95 5.24
CA ALA A 21 -8.61 3.56 6.35
C ALA A 21 -8.92 2.10 6.70
N VAL A 22 -7.88 1.32 7.03
CA VAL A 22 -8.00 -0.11 7.28
C VAL A 22 -7.22 -0.46 8.55
N SER A 23 -7.81 -1.33 9.37
CA SER A 23 -7.15 -1.80 10.59
C SER A 23 -6.01 -2.75 10.25
N PHE A 24 -5.08 -2.90 11.20
CA PHE A 24 -3.99 -3.86 11.07
C PHE A 24 -4.53 -5.28 10.81
N SER A 25 -5.54 -5.65 11.56
CA SER A 25 -6.16 -6.97 11.44
C SER A 25 -6.74 -7.21 10.04
N ASP A 26 -7.43 -6.22 9.50
CA ASP A 26 -8.02 -6.34 8.16
C ASP A 26 -6.95 -6.33 7.06
N LEU A 27 -5.91 -5.53 7.22
CA LEU A 27 -4.78 -5.55 6.27
C LEU A 27 -4.14 -6.94 6.25
N ARG A 28 -3.97 -7.54 7.42
CA ARG A 28 -3.41 -8.86 7.54
C ARG A 28 -4.26 -9.90 6.82
N LYS A 29 -5.57 -9.83 7.00
CA LYS A 29 -6.50 -10.75 6.34
C LYS A 29 -6.49 -10.61 4.83
N ARG A 30 -6.48 -9.36 4.34
CA ARG A 30 -6.53 -9.09 2.90
C ARG A 30 -5.25 -9.45 2.17
N THR A 31 -4.12 -9.28 2.82
CA THR A 31 -2.81 -9.46 2.17
C THR A 31 -2.13 -10.77 2.54
N GLU A 32 -2.54 -11.38 3.63
CA GLU A 32 -1.93 -12.60 4.16
C GLU A 32 -0.43 -12.43 4.50
N ILE A 33 -0.01 -11.19 4.68
CA ILE A 33 1.36 -10.87 5.10
C ILE A 33 1.54 -11.23 6.56
N SER A 34 2.72 -11.76 6.94
CA SER A 34 2.99 -12.05 8.34
C SER A 34 2.95 -10.79 9.18
N PRO A 35 2.54 -10.88 10.46
CA PRO A 35 2.44 -9.69 11.32
C PRO A 35 3.72 -8.88 11.41
N SER A 36 4.88 -9.55 11.50
CA SER A 36 6.15 -8.87 11.64
C SER A 36 6.52 -8.08 10.38
N VAL A 37 6.28 -8.65 9.21
CA VAL A 37 6.55 -7.97 7.95
C VAL A 37 5.56 -6.82 7.74
N LEU A 38 4.29 -7.04 8.03
CA LEU A 38 3.27 -6.00 7.92
C LEU A 38 3.60 -4.82 8.81
N SER A 39 3.95 -5.09 10.07
CA SER A 39 4.32 -4.05 11.04
C SER A 39 5.53 -3.26 10.54
N ALA A 40 6.55 -3.95 10.04
CA ALA A 40 7.77 -3.31 9.53
C ALA A 40 7.46 -2.41 8.32
N ARG A 41 6.67 -2.89 7.37
CA ARG A 41 6.33 -2.11 6.16
C ARG A 41 5.48 -0.90 6.50
N LEU A 42 4.51 -1.05 7.42
CA LEU A 42 3.70 0.09 7.86
C LEU A 42 4.55 1.16 8.56
N ALA A 43 5.49 0.73 9.39
CA ALA A 43 6.40 1.65 10.06
C ALA A 43 7.26 2.42 9.05
N GLU A 44 7.79 1.73 8.04
CA GLU A 44 8.58 2.34 6.99
C GLU A 44 7.76 3.33 6.16
N LEU A 45 6.55 2.95 5.78
CA LEU A 45 5.66 3.82 5.01
C LEU A 45 5.24 5.04 5.84
N SER A 46 5.04 4.87 7.14
CA SER A 46 4.72 5.98 8.05
C SER A 46 5.90 6.94 8.16
N SER A 47 7.11 6.42 8.31
CA SER A 47 8.32 7.24 8.36
C SER A 47 8.54 8.02 7.07
N ALA A 48 8.14 7.47 5.95
CA ALA A 48 8.27 8.13 4.65
C ALA A 48 7.14 9.14 4.38
N GLY A 49 6.17 9.26 5.29
CA GLY A 49 5.05 10.19 5.13
C GLY A 49 4.00 9.73 4.13
N ILE A 50 3.94 8.44 3.85
CA ILE A 50 2.99 7.87 2.89
C ILE A 50 1.73 7.37 3.59
N VAL A 51 1.89 6.83 4.78
CA VAL A 51 0.81 6.26 5.59
C VAL A 51 0.81 6.94 6.94
N GLU A 52 -0.36 7.10 7.54
CA GLU A 52 -0.47 7.57 8.92
C GLU A 52 -1.51 6.74 9.65
N ARG A 53 -1.39 6.71 10.97
CA ARG A 53 -2.31 5.98 11.82
C ARG A 53 -3.32 6.95 12.42
N GLU A 54 -4.60 6.64 12.29
CA GLU A 54 -5.67 7.45 12.87
C GLU A 54 -5.82 7.19 14.36
N ARG A 55 -6.59 8.05 15.04
CA ARG A 55 -6.96 7.82 16.44
C ARG A 55 -7.74 6.52 16.63
N SER A 56 -8.48 6.11 15.60
CA SER A 56 -9.20 4.83 15.57
C SER A 56 -8.29 3.62 15.47
N ARG A 57 -6.98 3.82 15.38
CA ARG A 57 -5.95 2.81 15.17
C ARG A 57 -5.96 2.19 13.77
N ARG A 58 -6.74 2.76 12.86
CA ARG A 58 -6.70 2.35 11.46
C ARG A 58 -5.57 3.10 10.76
N TYR A 59 -5.05 2.49 9.70
CA TYR A 59 -4.04 3.09 8.86
C TYR A 59 -4.71 3.71 7.65
N ARG A 60 -4.20 4.85 7.21
CA ARG A 60 -4.71 5.52 6.03
C ARG A 60 -3.57 6.17 5.25
N LEU A 61 -3.81 6.49 4.00
CA LEU A 61 -2.84 7.22 3.20
C LEU A 61 -2.86 8.68 3.59
N THR A 62 -1.67 9.29 3.62
CA THR A 62 -1.52 10.74 3.71
C THR A 62 -1.84 11.36 2.35
N GLY A 63 -1.83 12.69 2.24
CA GLY A 63 -1.97 13.36 0.94
C GLY A 63 -0.95 12.84 -0.06
N ARG A 64 0.30 12.69 0.41
CA ARG A 64 1.39 12.17 -0.41
C ARG A 64 1.14 10.71 -0.80
N GLY A 65 0.62 9.93 0.13
CA GLY A 65 0.25 8.54 -0.16
C GLY A 65 -0.87 8.43 -1.18
N ARG A 66 -1.84 9.35 -1.13
CA ARG A 66 -2.92 9.37 -2.13
C ARG A 66 -2.41 9.73 -3.52
N GLU A 67 -1.41 10.61 -3.60
CA GLU A 67 -0.77 10.91 -4.89
C GLU A 67 -0.10 9.67 -5.47
N LEU A 68 0.61 8.94 -4.62
CA LEU A 68 1.24 7.68 -5.04
C LEU A 68 0.18 6.67 -5.50
N ALA A 69 -0.91 6.54 -4.76
CA ALA A 69 -1.99 5.62 -5.13
C ALA A 69 -2.59 5.97 -6.50
N ARG A 70 -2.71 7.25 -6.82
CA ARG A 70 -3.18 7.68 -8.14
C ARG A 70 -2.22 7.25 -9.24
N MET A 71 -0.92 7.40 -9.00
CA MET A 71 0.09 6.93 -9.96
C MET A 71 0.03 5.43 -10.16
N LEU A 72 -0.20 4.68 -9.07
CA LEU A 72 -0.37 3.23 -9.16
C LEU A 72 -1.62 2.86 -9.95
N TYR A 73 -2.70 3.61 -9.76
CA TYR A 73 -3.93 3.39 -10.50
C TYR A 73 -3.71 3.58 -12.00
N GLU A 74 -3.03 4.64 -12.39
CA GLU A 74 -2.71 4.90 -13.80
C GLU A 74 -1.78 3.84 -14.38
N PHE A 75 -0.77 3.44 -13.59
CA PHE A 75 0.11 2.36 -13.98
C PHE A 75 -0.68 1.07 -14.23
N ASN A 76 -1.61 0.77 -13.33
CA ASN A 76 -2.45 -0.42 -13.42
C ASN A 76 -3.32 -0.41 -14.67
N ARG A 77 -3.91 0.74 -14.97
CA ARG A 77 -4.72 0.90 -16.19
C ARG A 77 -3.88 0.68 -17.45
N TRP A 78 -2.68 1.25 -17.47
CA TRP A 78 -1.75 1.07 -18.57
C TRP A 78 -1.38 -0.40 -18.75
N ALA A 79 -1.09 -1.08 -17.65
CA ALA A 79 -0.72 -2.50 -17.68
C ALA A 79 -1.87 -3.37 -18.18
N GLU A 80 -3.11 -3.07 -17.75
CA GLU A 80 -4.29 -3.80 -18.22
C GLU A 80 -4.53 -3.61 -19.71
N ALA A 81 -4.33 -2.39 -20.20
CA ALA A 81 -4.47 -2.10 -21.62
C ALA A 81 -3.44 -2.87 -22.45
N ALA A 82 -2.28 -3.19 -21.86
CA ALA A 82 -1.24 -4.00 -22.49
C ALA A 82 -1.46 -5.51 -22.31
N GLY A 83 -2.54 -5.90 -21.62
CA GLY A 83 -2.87 -7.30 -21.38
C GLY A 83 -2.16 -7.94 -20.21
N VAL A 84 -1.60 -7.13 -19.30
CA VAL A 84 -0.88 -7.62 -18.11
C VAL A 84 -1.81 -7.65 -16.91
N SER A 85 -1.75 -8.71 -16.10
CA SER A 85 -2.56 -8.83 -14.88
C SER A 85 -2.03 -7.90 -13.79
N SER A 86 -2.91 -7.02 -13.28
CA SER A 86 -2.54 -6.07 -12.24
C SER A 86 -2.24 -6.76 -10.90
N GLU A 87 -2.92 -7.84 -10.61
CA GLU A 87 -2.73 -8.55 -9.33
C GLU A 87 -1.33 -9.14 -9.21
N GLY A 88 -0.84 -9.74 -10.27
CA GLY A 88 0.52 -10.26 -10.29
C GLY A 88 1.56 -9.17 -10.20
N GLU A 89 1.28 -8.02 -10.78
CA GLU A 89 2.22 -6.90 -10.82
C GLU A 89 2.42 -6.25 -9.45
N LEU A 90 1.39 -6.24 -8.61
CA LEU A 90 1.44 -5.57 -7.32
C LEU A 90 1.87 -6.48 -6.18
N ALA A 91 1.84 -7.75 -6.40
CA ALA A 91 2.28 -8.73 -5.39
C ALA A 91 3.80 -8.95 -5.44
#